data_4033282c5123c1ad2464c2fe0edfd6c8
#
_entry.id   4033282c5123c1ad2464c2fe0edfd6c8
#
_cell.length_a   1.000
_cell.length_b   1.000
_cell.length_c   1.000
_cell.angle_alpha   90.00
_cell.angle_beta   90.00
_cell.angle_gamma   90.00
#
_symmetry.space_group_name_H-M   'P 1'
#
loop_
_entity.id
_entity.type
_entity.pdbx_description
1 polymer ?
#
loop_
_entity_poly.entity_id
_entity_poly.type
_entity_poly.pdbx_seq_one_letter_code
_entity_poly.pdbx_strand_id
1 'polypeptide(L)'
;MAFDSLSEKLQNVFKNLRSKGRLTEDDVKTALKEVKMALLEADVNFRVVKKFVKDVQERAIGQDVMSGLNPGQMVIKIVNEEMVKLMGSETTEIAFRPGKELTVIMMVGLQGAGKTTTTAKIAGKLKTKGKKTLLAACDVYRPAAIEQLQINGEKQGVEVFSMGNKNKPADIAKAAVEHAKKEDCNVLIIDTAGRLHVDEEMMDELVEIKEAVDVFQTILVVDAMTGQDAVNVASTFNDKIGIDGVVLTKLDGDTRGGAALSIRAVTGKPILYAGMGEKLSDLEQFYPDRMASRILGMGDVLTMIEKAQENLDEEKAKELEQKMRKNEFDFEMYLESMSQMKKMGGLSSLMGMMPGLGLGGGKMPEIDTDEAEKNMRRIEAIIRSMTPQERKNPNLLNPSRKNLIARGAGVQVAEVNRLVKQFEQTKKMMKQMPGMMGGKRGKRGMFKGLPF
;
A
#
# COMPACT_ATOMS: atom_id res chain seq x y z
N MET A 1 12.16 1.35 -0.30
CA MET A 1 10.76 1.10 0.09
C MET A 1 10.29 2.21 1.03
N ALA A 2 8.96 2.37 1.19
CA ALA A 2 8.44 3.36 2.11
C ALA A 2 8.97 3.16 3.53
N PHE A 3 9.43 4.26 4.15
CA PHE A 3 9.89 4.33 5.55
C PHE A 3 11.17 3.55 5.91
N ASP A 4 11.93 3.00 4.95
CA ASP A 4 13.08 2.14 5.23
C ASP A 4 14.11 2.79 6.18
N SER A 5 14.45 4.06 5.95
CA SER A 5 15.43 4.79 6.77
C SER A 5 14.97 4.96 8.23
N LEU A 6 13.70 5.30 8.45
CA LEU A 6 13.13 5.45 9.79
C LEU A 6 12.99 4.09 10.47
N SER A 7 12.48 3.10 9.75
CA SER A 7 12.29 1.74 10.27
C SER A 7 13.60 1.13 10.75
N GLU A 8 14.68 1.24 9.98
CA GLU A 8 15.98 0.69 10.35
C GLU A 8 16.51 1.32 11.66
N LYS A 9 16.40 2.65 11.79
CA LYS A 9 16.83 3.35 13.00
C LYS A 9 16.01 2.91 14.22
N LEU A 10 14.70 2.86 14.10
CA LEU A 10 13.82 2.43 15.19
C LEU A 10 14.05 0.97 15.58
N GLN A 11 14.25 0.08 14.61
CA GLN A 11 14.57 -1.33 14.88
C GLN A 11 15.88 -1.49 15.66
N ASN A 12 16.92 -0.70 15.34
CA ASN A 12 18.18 -0.74 16.07
C ASN A 12 17.98 -0.34 17.54
N VAL A 13 17.22 0.72 17.82
CA VAL A 13 16.86 1.13 19.18
C VAL A 13 16.08 0.01 19.91
N PHE A 14 15.11 -0.60 19.25
CA PHE A 14 14.29 -1.66 19.84
C PHE A 14 15.07 -2.96 20.06
N LYS A 15 16.02 -3.28 19.20
CA LYS A 15 16.92 -4.43 19.40
C LYS A 15 17.72 -4.26 20.68
N ASN A 16 18.24 -3.06 20.94
CA ASN A 16 18.98 -2.75 22.16
C ASN A 16 18.08 -2.87 23.41
N LEU A 17 16.83 -2.38 23.35
CA LEU A 17 15.87 -2.53 24.45
C LEU A 17 15.51 -3.99 24.73
N ARG A 18 15.30 -4.79 23.68
CA ARG A 18 14.96 -6.24 23.83
C ARG A 18 16.08 -7.07 24.42
N SER A 19 17.33 -6.68 24.16
CA SER A 19 18.51 -7.42 24.67
C SER A 19 18.74 -7.26 26.17
N LYS A 20 18.13 -6.24 26.80
CA LYS A 20 18.25 -5.98 28.24
C LYS A 20 17.17 -6.75 29.02
N GLY A 21 17.55 -7.66 29.87
CA GLY A 21 16.63 -8.45 30.68
C GLY A 21 15.88 -7.64 31.75
N ARG A 22 16.48 -6.54 32.21
CA ARG A 22 15.86 -5.51 33.08
C ARG A 22 16.12 -4.15 32.48
N LEU A 23 15.13 -3.26 32.57
CA LEU A 23 15.27 -1.86 32.15
C LEU A 23 15.27 -0.96 33.37
N THR A 24 16.13 0.07 33.35
CA THR A 24 16.07 1.19 34.27
C THR A 24 15.37 2.38 33.59
N GLU A 25 14.92 3.35 34.38
CA GLU A 25 14.36 4.60 33.83
C GLU A 25 15.34 5.29 32.87
N ASP A 26 16.64 5.24 33.17
CA ASP A 26 17.68 5.85 32.33
C ASP A 26 17.86 5.10 31.00
N ASP A 27 17.66 3.78 30.99
CA ASP A 27 17.63 3.02 29.74
C ASP A 27 16.47 3.44 28.84
N VAL A 28 15.29 3.61 29.42
CA VAL A 28 14.09 4.09 28.71
C VAL A 28 14.30 5.51 28.19
N LYS A 29 14.81 6.42 29.03
CA LYS A 29 15.10 7.80 28.62
C LYS A 29 16.13 7.86 27.49
N THR A 30 17.16 7.04 27.56
CA THR A 30 18.19 6.95 26.51
C THR A 30 17.60 6.45 25.20
N ALA A 31 16.83 5.36 25.22
CA ALA A 31 16.17 4.84 24.02
C ALA A 31 15.17 5.87 23.43
N LEU A 32 14.40 6.54 24.26
CA LEU A 32 13.48 7.59 23.79
C LEU A 32 14.20 8.82 23.22
N LYS A 33 15.42 9.11 23.67
CA LYS A 33 16.26 10.12 23.04
C LYS A 33 16.69 9.70 21.62
N GLU A 34 17.06 8.45 21.43
CA GLU A 34 17.38 7.89 20.11
C GLU A 34 16.14 7.87 19.20
N VAL A 35 14.96 7.44 19.71
CA VAL A 35 13.68 7.53 18.99
C VAL A 35 13.38 8.96 18.58
N LYS A 36 13.55 9.94 19.48
CA LYS A 36 13.38 11.36 19.19
C LYS A 36 14.26 11.80 18.03
N MET A 37 15.55 11.43 18.04
CA MET A 37 16.48 11.79 16.97
C MET A 37 16.08 11.14 15.64
N ALA A 38 15.71 9.86 15.65
CA ALA A 38 15.24 9.15 14.45
C ALA A 38 14.02 9.83 13.82
N LEU A 39 13.05 10.25 14.63
CA LEU A 39 11.85 10.95 14.15
C LEU A 39 12.18 12.35 13.59
N LEU A 40 13.09 13.10 14.23
CA LEU A 40 13.53 14.40 13.72
C LEU A 40 14.30 14.29 12.40
N GLU A 41 15.17 13.30 12.29
CA GLU A 41 15.90 13.00 11.05
C GLU A 41 14.97 12.49 9.94
N ALA A 42 13.85 11.88 10.31
CA ALA A 42 12.77 11.50 9.40
C ALA A 42 11.86 12.70 9.03
N ASP A 43 12.24 13.90 9.38
CA ASP A 43 11.50 15.15 9.07
C ASP A 43 10.09 15.21 9.70
N VAL A 44 9.91 14.59 10.88
CA VAL A 44 8.68 14.72 11.66
C VAL A 44 8.65 16.07 12.37
N ASN A 45 7.50 16.73 12.42
CA ASN A 45 7.34 18.02 13.05
C ASN A 45 7.81 18.04 14.51
N PHE A 46 8.66 19.01 14.85
CA PHE A 46 9.30 19.09 16.17
C PHE A 46 8.30 19.08 17.36
N ARG A 47 7.18 19.81 17.23
CA ARG A 47 6.14 19.85 18.27
C ARG A 47 5.48 18.50 18.46
N VAL A 48 5.26 17.80 17.34
CA VAL A 48 4.69 16.43 17.30
C VAL A 48 5.64 15.47 17.99
N VAL A 49 6.93 15.49 17.62
CA VAL A 49 7.96 14.63 18.23
C VAL A 49 8.08 14.88 19.74
N LYS A 50 8.10 16.15 20.16
CA LYS A 50 8.21 16.51 21.58
C LYS A 50 7.04 15.95 22.39
N LYS A 51 5.80 16.09 21.87
CA LYS A 51 4.60 15.55 22.53
C LYS A 51 4.63 14.03 22.56
N PHE A 52 4.90 13.39 21.43
CA PHE A 52 4.98 11.94 21.31
C PHE A 52 5.97 11.32 22.31
N VAL A 53 7.20 11.83 22.36
CA VAL A 53 8.23 11.33 23.29
C VAL A 53 7.79 11.51 24.74
N LYS A 54 7.15 12.63 25.09
CA LYS A 54 6.60 12.88 26.43
C LYS A 54 5.52 11.84 26.76
N ASP A 55 4.54 11.65 25.87
CA ASP A 55 3.41 10.74 26.09
C ASP A 55 3.91 9.28 26.24
N VAL A 56 4.89 8.86 25.42
CA VAL A 56 5.52 7.55 25.56
C VAL A 56 6.28 7.42 26.86
N GLN A 57 7.06 8.45 27.25
CA GLN A 57 7.87 8.43 28.46
C GLN A 57 7.01 8.30 29.72
N GLU A 58 5.91 9.06 29.81
CA GLU A 58 4.97 9.01 30.94
C GLU A 58 4.38 7.61 31.13
N ARG A 59 4.07 6.92 30.04
CA ARG A 59 3.55 5.55 30.05
C ARG A 59 4.62 4.50 30.32
N ALA A 60 5.82 4.68 29.76
CA ALA A 60 6.89 3.69 29.81
C ALA A 60 7.64 3.65 31.14
N ILE A 61 7.63 4.72 31.94
CA ILE A 61 8.27 4.80 33.26
C ILE A 61 7.36 4.30 34.40
N GLY A 62 6.12 3.90 34.08
CA GLY A 62 5.19 3.35 35.08
C GLY A 62 5.71 2.05 35.73
N GLN A 63 5.39 1.85 37.04
CA GLN A 63 5.85 0.69 37.80
C GLN A 63 5.47 -0.65 37.14
N ASP A 64 4.28 -0.72 36.55
CA ASP A 64 3.78 -1.95 35.88
C ASP A 64 4.63 -2.35 34.68
N VAL A 65 5.23 -1.38 33.98
CA VAL A 65 6.12 -1.62 32.85
C VAL A 65 7.50 -2.06 33.32
N MET A 66 8.05 -1.35 34.29
CA MET A 66 9.42 -1.56 34.79
C MET A 66 9.57 -2.88 35.58
N SER A 67 8.50 -3.33 36.24
CA SER A 67 8.46 -4.61 36.98
C SER A 67 7.98 -5.80 36.17
N GLY A 68 7.54 -5.59 34.94
CA GLY A 68 7.00 -6.63 34.06
C GLY A 68 8.06 -7.66 33.62
N LEU A 69 7.61 -8.86 33.23
CA LEU A 69 8.48 -9.95 32.75
C LEU A 69 9.28 -9.57 31.49
N ASN A 70 8.76 -8.68 30.64
CA ASN A 70 9.37 -8.23 29.39
C ASN A 70 9.28 -6.70 29.22
N PRO A 71 10.00 -5.91 30.01
CA PRO A 71 9.88 -4.44 29.99
C PRO A 71 10.18 -3.84 28.61
N GLY A 72 11.19 -4.34 27.90
CA GLY A 72 11.54 -3.86 26.56
C GLY A 72 10.43 -4.06 25.53
N GLN A 73 9.72 -5.17 25.58
CA GLN A 73 8.57 -5.40 24.68
C GLN A 73 7.39 -4.48 25.03
N MET A 74 7.19 -4.20 26.33
CA MET A 74 6.15 -3.29 26.78
C MET A 74 6.40 -1.86 26.30
N VAL A 75 7.64 -1.37 26.38
CA VAL A 75 8.02 -0.04 25.84
C VAL A 75 7.75 0.02 24.32
N ILE A 76 8.13 -1.01 23.56
CA ILE A 76 7.88 -1.07 22.12
C ILE A 76 6.37 -1.04 21.82
N LYS A 77 5.58 -1.78 22.60
CA LYS A 77 4.10 -1.77 22.49
C LYS A 77 3.55 -0.37 22.72
N ILE A 78 4.02 0.34 23.75
CA ILE A 78 3.59 1.71 24.06
C ILE A 78 3.96 2.65 22.91
N VAL A 79 5.17 2.55 22.36
CA VAL A 79 5.59 3.33 21.19
C VAL A 79 4.66 3.08 19.98
N ASN A 80 4.30 1.82 19.73
CA ASN A 80 3.35 1.48 18.65
C ASN A 80 1.97 2.11 18.90
N GLU A 81 1.42 1.96 20.10
CA GLU A 81 0.10 2.51 20.45
C GLU A 81 0.05 4.04 20.33
N GLU A 82 1.08 4.73 20.81
CA GLU A 82 1.16 6.20 20.67
C GLU A 82 1.38 6.63 19.21
N MET A 83 2.07 5.83 18.40
CA MET A 83 2.22 6.09 16.97
C MET A 83 0.90 5.91 16.20
N VAL A 84 0.13 4.87 16.52
CA VAL A 84 -1.23 4.67 15.99
C VAL A 84 -2.14 5.84 16.37
N LYS A 85 -2.11 6.26 17.64
CA LYS A 85 -2.87 7.41 18.13
C LYS A 85 -2.50 8.71 17.42
N LEU A 86 -1.20 8.93 17.16
CA LEU A 86 -0.69 10.09 16.43
C LEU A 86 -1.27 10.17 15.02
N MET A 87 -1.40 9.02 14.34
CA MET A 87 -1.93 8.92 12.97
C MET A 87 -3.45 8.82 12.91
N GLY A 88 -4.14 8.66 14.07
CA GLY A 88 -5.60 8.77 14.11
C GLY A 88 -6.39 7.68 14.78
N SER A 89 -5.76 6.68 15.35
CA SER A 89 -6.38 5.54 16.05
C SER A 89 -7.28 4.67 15.17
N GLU A 90 -8.17 5.28 14.39
CA GLU A 90 -9.18 4.59 13.58
C GLU A 90 -9.04 4.96 12.10
N THR A 91 -9.43 4.01 11.26
CA THR A 91 -9.52 4.22 9.82
C THR A 91 -10.71 5.11 9.49
N THR A 92 -10.49 6.12 8.66
CA THR A 92 -11.54 7.03 8.21
C THR A 92 -11.78 6.81 6.72
N GLU A 93 -13.04 6.62 6.34
CA GLU A 93 -13.46 6.51 4.94
C GLU A 93 -14.05 7.83 4.43
N ILE A 94 -14.14 7.94 3.08
CA ILE A 94 -14.91 9.02 2.44
C ILE A 94 -16.37 8.88 2.86
N ALA A 95 -16.93 9.96 3.40
CA ALA A 95 -18.35 10.01 3.75
C ALA A 95 -19.21 10.32 2.53
N PHE A 96 -20.45 9.83 2.54
CA PHE A 96 -21.41 10.04 1.46
C PHE A 96 -22.71 10.62 2.02
N ARG A 97 -23.41 11.40 1.21
CA ARG A 97 -24.76 11.83 1.53
C ARG A 97 -25.70 10.62 1.57
N PRO A 98 -26.73 10.65 2.43
CA PRO A 98 -27.65 9.54 2.55
C PRO A 98 -28.52 9.37 1.29
N GLY A 99 -28.98 8.16 1.07
CA GLY A 99 -29.90 7.84 -0.01
C GLY A 99 -29.31 8.02 -1.41
N LYS A 100 -30.02 8.75 -2.27
CA LYS A 100 -29.65 9.03 -3.67
C LYS A 100 -29.09 10.45 -3.86
N GLU A 101 -28.84 11.17 -2.77
CA GLU A 101 -28.32 12.52 -2.86
C GLU A 101 -26.90 12.52 -3.46
N LEU A 102 -26.65 13.48 -4.36
CA LEU A 102 -25.35 13.64 -4.97
C LEU A 102 -24.32 14.09 -3.93
N THR A 103 -23.27 13.32 -3.78
CA THR A 103 -22.09 13.67 -2.97
C THR A 103 -21.07 14.38 -3.84
N VAL A 104 -20.80 15.65 -3.58
CA VAL A 104 -19.79 16.44 -4.31
C VAL A 104 -18.50 16.46 -3.50
N ILE A 105 -17.40 15.99 -4.11
CA ILE A 105 -16.07 15.94 -3.50
C ILE A 105 -15.16 16.87 -4.33
N MET A 106 -14.46 17.79 -3.66
CA MET A 106 -13.50 18.67 -4.28
C MET A 106 -12.07 18.22 -3.95
N MET A 107 -11.28 17.95 -4.98
CA MET A 107 -9.86 17.56 -4.83
C MET A 107 -8.98 18.78 -4.94
N VAL A 108 -8.21 19.09 -3.90
CA VAL A 108 -7.34 20.27 -3.83
C VAL A 108 -5.89 19.89 -3.55
N GLY A 109 -4.94 20.81 -3.79
CA GLY A 109 -3.52 20.59 -3.52
C GLY A 109 -2.61 21.24 -4.55
N LEU A 110 -1.31 21.20 -4.32
CA LEU A 110 -0.31 21.82 -5.20
C LEU A 110 -0.15 21.06 -6.52
N GLN A 111 0.48 21.72 -7.50
CA GLN A 111 0.88 21.11 -8.75
C GLN A 111 1.90 19.98 -8.49
N GLY A 112 1.75 18.87 -9.19
CA GLY A 112 2.64 17.70 -9.02
C GLY A 112 2.36 16.82 -7.80
N ALA A 113 1.41 17.20 -6.93
CA ALA A 113 1.00 16.37 -5.80
C ALA A 113 0.22 15.11 -6.20
N GLY A 114 -0.16 14.94 -7.46
CA GLY A 114 -0.86 13.76 -7.96
C GLY A 114 -2.39 13.84 -7.88
N LYS A 115 -2.99 15.05 -7.82
CA LYS A 115 -4.46 15.26 -7.76
C LYS A 115 -5.20 14.49 -8.85
N THR A 116 -4.94 14.80 -10.10
CA THR A 116 -5.64 14.23 -11.27
C THR A 116 -5.59 12.70 -11.28
N THR A 117 -4.43 12.13 -11.00
CA THR A 117 -4.25 10.67 -10.91
C THR A 117 -5.03 10.09 -9.73
N THR A 118 -4.96 10.75 -8.57
CA THR A 118 -5.67 10.32 -7.35
C THR A 118 -7.18 10.42 -7.52
N THR A 119 -7.67 11.49 -8.16
CA THR A 119 -9.08 11.69 -8.51
C THR A 119 -9.63 10.49 -9.28
N ALA A 120 -8.94 10.08 -10.35
CA ALA A 120 -9.35 8.93 -11.14
C ALA A 120 -9.25 7.60 -10.36
N LYS A 121 -8.21 7.43 -9.51
CA LYS A 121 -8.06 6.23 -8.67
C LYS A 121 -9.18 6.12 -7.64
N ILE A 122 -9.55 7.20 -6.98
CA ILE A 122 -10.67 7.23 -6.02
C ILE A 122 -11.97 6.88 -6.76
N ALA A 123 -12.23 7.50 -7.91
CA ALA A 123 -13.42 7.22 -8.71
C ALA A 123 -13.52 5.74 -9.11
N GLY A 124 -12.41 5.13 -9.54
CA GLY A 124 -12.34 3.71 -9.85
C GLY A 124 -12.67 2.82 -8.63
N LYS A 125 -12.13 3.15 -7.45
CA LYS A 125 -12.45 2.45 -6.20
C LYS A 125 -13.93 2.63 -5.79
N LEU A 126 -14.50 3.81 -5.98
CA LEU A 126 -15.91 4.05 -5.70
C LEU A 126 -16.81 3.26 -6.66
N LYS A 127 -16.43 3.16 -7.92
CA LYS A 127 -17.14 2.34 -8.91
C LYS A 127 -17.14 0.86 -8.52
N THR A 128 -16.01 0.31 -8.04
CA THR A 128 -15.97 -1.07 -7.54
C THR A 128 -16.85 -1.29 -6.30
N LYS A 129 -17.08 -0.24 -5.49
CA LYS A 129 -18.03 -0.23 -4.37
C LYS A 129 -19.49 0.04 -4.83
N GLY A 130 -19.79 0.01 -6.14
CA GLY A 130 -21.12 0.17 -6.69
C GLY A 130 -21.63 1.62 -6.76
N LYS A 131 -20.74 2.63 -6.63
CA LYS A 131 -21.12 4.05 -6.76
C LYS A 131 -21.01 4.51 -8.21
N LYS A 132 -22.08 5.07 -8.77
CA LYS A 132 -22.01 5.76 -10.08
C LYS A 132 -21.32 7.11 -9.89
N THR A 133 -20.09 7.22 -10.38
CA THR A 133 -19.21 8.37 -10.15
C THR A 133 -18.97 9.13 -11.46
N LEU A 134 -19.02 10.46 -11.40
CA LEU A 134 -18.64 11.39 -12.46
C LEU A 134 -17.40 12.18 -12.03
N LEU A 135 -16.48 12.43 -12.95
CA LEU A 135 -15.35 13.33 -12.75
C LEU A 135 -15.60 14.65 -13.45
N ALA A 136 -15.20 15.78 -12.86
CA ALA A 136 -15.25 17.11 -13.48
C ALA A 136 -13.84 17.68 -13.65
N ALA A 137 -13.48 18.05 -14.89
CA ALA A 137 -12.19 18.62 -15.22
C ALA A 137 -12.21 20.14 -15.04
N CYS A 138 -11.81 20.62 -13.87
CA CYS A 138 -11.74 22.05 -13.55
C CYS A 138 -10.30 22.62 -13.57
N ASP A 139 -9.26 21.85 -13.92
CA ASP A 139 -7.92 22.36 -14.22
C ASP A 139 -7.87 22.91 -15.66
N VAL A 140 -8.39 24.10 -15.86
CA VAL A 140 -8.51 24.74 -17.18
C VAL A 140 -7.23 25.42 -17.66
N TYR A 141 -6.27 25.64 -16.76
CA TYR A 141 -5.01 26.31 -17.06
C TYR A 141 -4.01 25.42 -17.78
N ARG A 142 -4.21 24.12 -17.70
CA ARG A 142 -3.37 23.10 -18.33
C ARG A 142 -4.20 22.17 -19.21
N PRO A 143 -4.28 22.43 -20.52
CA PRO A 143 -5.05 21.57 -21.43
C PRO A 143 -4.70 20.08 -21.32
N ALA A 144 -3.42 19.77 -21.10
CA ALA A 144 -2.96 18.41 -20.88
C ALA A 144 -3.53 17.77 -19.58
N ALA A 145 -3.94 18.57 -18.58
CA ALA A 145 -4.56 18.01 -17.36
C ALA A 145 -5.97 17.50 -17.63
N ILE A 146 -6.74 18.20 -18.48
CA ILE A 146 -8.07 17.74 -18.91
C ILE A 146 -7.94 16.41 -19.65
N GLU A 147 -7.04 16.32 -20.62
CA GLU A 147 -6.78 15.10 -21.38
C GLU A 147 -6.29 13.97 -20.46
N GLN A 148 -5.40 14.28 -19.51
CA GLN A 148 -4.91 13.33 -18.53
C GLN A 148 -6.05 12.76 -17.67
N LEU A 149 -6.98 13.61 -17.22
CA LEU A 149 -8.14 13.17 -16.45
C LEU A 149 -9.05 12.27 -17.29
N GLN A 150 -9.29 12.62 -18.57
CA GLN A 150 -10.08 11.82 -19.50
C GLN A 150 -9.46 10.42 -19.70
N ILE A 151 -8.17 10.34 -20.01
CA ILE A 151 -7.44 9.08 -20.19
C ILE A 151 -7.50 8.24 -18.90
N ASN A 152 -7.29 8.86 -17.74
CA ASN A 152 -7.32 8.15 -16.47
C ASN A 152 -8.74 7.71 -16.08
N GLY A 153 -9.76 8.54 -16.37
CA GLY A 153 -11.16 8.18 -16.19
C GLY A 153 -11.57 7.02 -17.07
N GLU A 154 -11.20 7.03 -18.35
CA GLU A 154 -11.46 5.94 -19.29
C GLU A 154 -10.83 4.62 -18.81
N LYS A 155 -9.57 4.65 -18.37
CA LYS A 155 -8.90 3.46 -17.78
C LYS A 155 -9.65 2.87 -16.60
N GLN A 156 -10.38 3.69 -15.82
CA GLN A 156 -11.23 3.25 -14.72
C GLN A 156 -12.67 2.97 -15.14
N GLY A 157 -13.01 3.27 -16.40
CA GLY A 157 -14.37 3.21 -16.94
C GLY A 157 -15.31 4.18 -16.23
N VAL A 158 -14.81 5.37 -15.85
CA VAL A 158 -15.54 6.45 -15.20
C VAL A 158 -15.65 7.62 -16.19
N GLU A 159 -16.85 8.18 -16.30
CA GLU A 159 -17.12 9.32 -17.18
C GLU A 159 -16.45 10.60 -16.67
N VAL A 160 -15.94 11.41 -17.60
CA VAL A 160 -15.32 12.71 -17.32
C VAL A 160 -16.08 13.83 -18.02
N PHE A 161 -16.64 14.73 -17.25
CA PHE A 161 -17.28 15.95 -17.72
C PHE A 161 -16.23 17.04 -17.94
N SER A 162 -16.27 17.70 -19.10
CA SER A 162 -15.39 18.81 -19.44
C SER A 162 -16.09 19.83 -20.33
N MET A 163 -15.83 21.09 -20.09
CA MET A 163 -16.27 22.20 -20.96
C MET A 163 -15.09 22.86 -21.70
N GLY A 164 -13.95 22.16 -21.74
CA GLY A 164 -12.71 22.72 -22.29
C GLY A 164 -12.08 23.76 -21.36
N ASN A 165 -11.20 24.60 -21.90
CA ASN A 165 -10.37 25.53 -21.13
C ASN A 165 -10.80 27.01 -21.21
N LYS A 166 -11.99 27.31 -21.79
CA LYS A 166 -12.46 28.67 -21.95
C LYS A 166 -13.45 29.13 -20.88
N ASN A 167 -13.93 28.22 -20.08
CA ASN A 167 -14.93 28.49 -19.04
C ASN A 167 -14.25 28.62 -17.68
N LYS A 168 -14.85 29.35 -16.75
CA LYS A 168 -14.35 29.43 -15.38
C LYS A 168 -14.55 28.11 -14.64
N PRO A 169 -13.63 27.69 -13.74
CA PRO A 169 -13.76 26.47 -12.96
C PRO A 169 -15.07 26.36 -12.19
N ALA A 170 -15.56 27.45 -11.61
CA ALA A 170 -16.83 27.49 -10.89
C ALA A 170 -18.05 27.23 -11.81
N ASP A 171 -18.05 27.71 -13.06
CA ASP A 171 -19.12 27.44 -14.01
C ASP A 171 -19.09 26.01 -14.51
N ILE A 172 -17.89 25.44 -14.70
CA ILE A 172 -17.72 24.02 -15.03
C ILE A 172 -18.25 23.15 -13.89
N ALA A 173 -17.94 23.50 -12.64
CA ALA A 173 -18.43 22.78 -11.47
C ALA A 173 -19.95 22.77 -11.38
N LYS A 174 -20.63 23.93 -11.62
CA LYS A 174 -22.09 24.03 -11.67
C LYS A 174 -22.68 23.14 -12.74
N ALA A 175 -22.16 23.22 -13.96
CA ALA A 175 -22.63 22.41 -15.09
C ALA A 175 -22.40 20.91 -14.84
N ALA A 176 -21.28 20.54 -14.19
CA ALA A 176 -21.00 19.16 -13.82
C ALA A 176 -21.98 18.61 -12.77
N VAL A 177 -22.41 19.44 -11.80
CA VAL A 177 -23.44 19.06 -10.82
C VAL A 177 -24.80 18.82 -11.51
N GLU A 178 -25.19 19.68 -12.46
CA GLU A 178 -26.42 19.49 -13.24
C GLU A 178 -26.36 18.21 -14.08
N HIS A 179 -25.23 17.99 -14.74
CA HIS A 179 -25.01 16.78 -15.53
C HIS A 179 -25.01 15.52 -14.63
N ALA A 180 -24.35 15.53 -13.48
CA ALA A 180 -24.32 14.43 -12.54
C ALA A 180 -25.73 14.07 -12.03
N LYS A 181 -26.56 15.08 -11.74
CA LYS A 181 -27.97 14.87 -11.34
C LYS A 181 -28.80 14.27 -12.47
N LYS A 182 -28.62 14.75 -13.71
CA LYS A 182 -29.33 14.23 -14.89
C LYS A 182 -28.99 12.78 -15.19
N GLU A 183 -27.73 12.40 -14.95
CA GLU A 183 -27.22 11.05 -15.16
C GLU A 183 -27.42 10.13 -13.95
N ASP A 184 -28.16 10.55 -12.89
CA ASP A 184 -28.33 9.79 -11.64
C ASP A 184 -27.00 9.31 -11.03
N CYS A 185 -25.98 10.18 -11.02
CA CYS A 185 -24.72 9.88 -10.37
C CYS A 185 -24.85 9.99 -8.85
N ASN A 186 -24.15 9.11 -8.11
CA ASN A 186 -24.09 9.17 -6.65
C ASN A 186 -22.99 10.12 -6.17
N VAL A 187 -21.90 10.21 -6.94
CA VAL A 187 -20.71 10.98 -6.56
C VAL A 187 -20.23 11.79 -7.74
N LEU A 188 -19.90 13.05 -7.49
CA LEU A 188 -19.16 13.94 -8.38
C LEU A 188 -17.83 14.27 -7.73
N ILE A 189 -16.72 14.04 -8.44
CA ILE A 189 -15.39 14.43 -7.96
C ILE A 189 -14.85 15.52 -8.86
N ILE A 190 -14.58 16.70 -8.29
CA ILE A 190 -14.08 17.87 -8.98
C ILE A 190 -12.54 17.87 -8.88
N ASP A 191 -11.85 17.72 -10.02
CA ASP A 191 -10.39 17.85 -10.11
C ASP A 191 -10.03 19.31 -10.37
N THR A 192 -9.49 20.00 -9.35
CA THR A 192 -9.17 21.41 -9.43
C THR A 192 -7.75 21.65 -9.91
N ALA A 193 -7.49 22.87 -10.39
CA ALA A 193 -6.13 23.30 -10.71
C ALA A 193 -5.21 23.25 -9.49
N GLY A 194 -3.92 23.13 -9.73
CA GLY A 194 -2.88 23.29 -8.71
C GLY A 194 -1.81 24.21 -9.22
N ARG A 195 -1.31 25.08 -8.35
CA ARG A 195 -0.14 25.92 -8.62
C ARG A 195 1.10 25.39 -7.91
N LEU A 196 2.27 25.90 -8.27
CA LEU A 196 3.54 25.47 -7.67
C LEU A 196 3.64 25.82 -6.18
N HIS A 197 3.01 26.93 -5.79
CA HIS A 197 2.96 27.43 -4.43
C HIS A 197 1.54 27.79 -4.04
N VAL A 198 1.29 27.88 -2.74
CA VAL A 198 0.04 28.43 -2.22
C VAL A 198 0.05 29.93 -2.44
N ASP A 199 -0.83 30.43 -3.27
CA ASP A 199 -1.06 31.86 -3.51
C ASP A 199 -2.54 32.23 -3.28
N GLU A 200 -2.82 33.54 -3.20
CA GLU A 200 -4.18 34.04 -2.93
C GLU A 200 -5.13 33.72 -4.06
N GLU A 201 -4.71 33.90 -5.33
CA GLU A 201 -5.57 33.64 -6.48
C GLU A 201 -6.04 32.19 -6.57
N MET A 202 -5.16 31.24 -6.24
CA MET A 202 -5.54 29.82 -6.18
C MET A 202 -6.55 29.58 -5.06
N MET A 203 -6.34 30.18 -3.89
CA MET A 203 -7.27 30.02 -2.76
C MET A 203 -8.63 30.63 -3.05
N ASP A 204 -8.66 31.81 -3.66
CA ASP A 204 -9.89 32.48 -4.05
C ASP A 204 -10.68 31.66 -5.09
N GLU A 205 -9.99 31.08 -6.08
CA GLU A 205 -10.63 30.19 -7.06
C GLU A 205 -11.27 28.97 -6.40
N LEU A 206 -10.57 28.34 -5.44
CA LEU A 206 -11.10 27.18 -4.73
C LEU A 206 -12.30 27.56 -3.84
N VAL A 207 -12.29 28.75 -3.24
CA VAL A 207 -13.42 29.29 -2.50
C VAL A 207 -14.59 29.57 -3.46
N GLU A 208 -14.34 30.18 -4.62
CA GLU A 208 -15.36 30.44 -5.65
C GLU A 208 -16.04 29.14 -6.10
N ILE A 209 -15.27 28.07 -6.34
CA ILE A 209 -15.84 26.74 -6.64
C ILE A 209 -16.70 26.23 -5.48
N LYS A 210 -16.21 26.34 -4.24
CA LYS A 210 -16.92 25.86 -3.05
C LYS A 210 -18.23 26.61 -2.77
N GLU A 211 -18.26 27.90 -3.08
CA GLU A 211 -19.49 28.73 -3.00
C GLU A 211 -20.45 28.47 -4.17
N ALA A 212 -19.92 28.11 -5.32
CA ALA A 212 -20.70 27.86 -6.54
C ALA A 212 -21.51 26.56 -6.49
N VAL A 213 -21.00 25.55 -5.76
CA VAL A 213 -21.61 24.22 -5.61
C VAL A 213 -21.54 23.77 -4.16
N ASP A 214 -22.52 22.96 -3.74
CA ASP A 214 -22.57 22.43 -2.37
C ASP A 214 -21.55 21.29 -2.22
N VAL A 215 -20.29 21.65 -1.99
CA VAL A 215 -19.19 20.70 -1.76
C VAL A 215 -19.39 20.02 -0.41
N PHE A 216 -19.57 18.70 -0.45
CA PHE A 216 -19.77 17.90 0.77
C PHE A 216 -18.44 17.59 1.47
N GLN A 217 -17.38 17.31 0.70
CA GLN A 217 -16.03 17.08 1.24
C GLN A 217 -14.96 17.75 0.38
N THR A 218 -14.00 18.39 1.04
CA THR A 218 -12.77 18.90 0.43
C THR A 218 -11.61 17.99 0.82
N ILE A 219 -11.01 17.32 -0.15
CA ILE A 219 -9.92 16.37 0.07
C ILE A 219 -8.62 16.95 -0.46
N LEU A 220 -7.66 17.12 0.42
CA LEU A 220 -6.32 17.61 0.08
C LEU A 220 -5.42 16.45 -0.38
N VAL A 221 -4.77 16.61 -1.51
CA VAL A 221 -3.74 15.70 -2.02
C VAL A 221 -2.38 16.33 -1.83
N VAL A 222 -1.50 15.65 -1.09
CA VAL A 222 -0.13 16.10 -0.82
C VAL A 222 0.89 15.02 -1.16
N ASP A 223 2.04 15.48 -1.62
CA ASP A 223 3.21 14.63 -1.89
C ASP A 223 3.96 14.37 -0.59
N ALA A 224 4.01 13.10 -0.15
CA ALA A 224 4.67 12.71 1.10
C ALA A 224 6.19 12.97 1.07
N MET A 225 6.80 12.95 -0.12
CA MET A 225 8.25 13.17 -0.26
C MET A 225 8.69 14.59 0.10
N THR A 226 7.75 15.56 0.13
CA THR A 226 8.07 16.96 0.50
C THR A 226 8.21 17.17 2.02
N GLY A 227 7.98 16.14 2.84
CA GLY A 227 8.25 16.17 4.29
C GLY A 227 7.46 17.26 5.01
N GLN A 228 8.15 18.19 5.69
CA GLN A 228 7.50 19.29 6.42
C GLN A 228 6.74 20.27 5.53
N ASP A 229 7.12 20.43 4.28
CA ASP A 229 6.36 21.29 3.36
C ASP A 229 4.97 20.74 3.11
N ALA A 230 4.79 19.41 3.05
CA ALA A 230 3.46 18.80 3.00
C ALA A 230 2.60 19.19 4.20
N VAL A 231 3.20 19.25 5.39
CA VAL A 231 2.50 19.63 6.63
C VAL A 231 2.10 21.10 6.62
N ASN A 232 3.00 21.99 6.15
CA ASN A 232 2.76 23.43 6.04
C ASN A 232 1.64 23.71 5.02
N VAL A 233 1.69 23.03 3.87
CA VAL A 233 0.64 23.10 2.84
C VAL A 233 -0.69 22.64 3.43
N ALA A 234 -0.72 21.50 4.12
CA ALA A 234 -1.94 20.96 4.72
C ALA A 234 -2.54 21.94 5.77
N SER A 235 -1.71 22.56 6.60
CA SER A 235 -2.15 23.58 7.56
C SER A 235 -2.78 24.77 6.81
N THR A 236 -2.10 25.31 5.80
CA THR A 236 -2.58 26.49 5.05
C THR A 236 -3.90 26.21 4.35
N PHE A 237 -4.05 25.06 3.68
CA PHE A 237 -5.31 24.67 3.05
C PHE A 237 -6.44 24.50 4.08
N ASN A 238 -6.12 23.89 5.25
CA ASN A 238 -7.10 23.73 6.29
C ASN A 238 -7.57 25.07 6.87
N ASP A 239 -6.65 26.02 7.04
CA ASP A 239 -6.96 27.33 7.65
C ASP A 239 -7.73 28.23 6.66
N LYS A 240 -7.42 28.19 5.35
CA LYS A 240 -8.02 29.07 4.34
C LYS A 240 -9.33 28.54 3.74
N ILE A 241 -9.40 27.24 3.46
CA ILE A 241 -10.53 26.61 2.74
C ILE A 241 -11.32 25.67 3.63
N GLY A 242 -10.67 25.09 4.63
CA GLY A 242 -11.20 23.96 5.38
C GLY A 242 -11.14 22.67 4.57
N ILE A 243 -10.37 21.71 5.04
CA ILE A 243 -10.28 20.38 4.46
C ILE A 243 -10.99 19.36 5.36
N ASP A 244 -11.47 18.26 4.79
CA ASP A 244 -12.16 17.20 5.51
C ASP A 244 -11.32 15.93 5.60
N GLY A 245 -10.32 15.79 4.74
CA GLY A 245 -9.40 14.67 4.74
C GLY A 245 -8.19 14.91 3.85
N VAL A 246 -7.19 14.06 3.99
CA VAL A 246 -5.92 14.15 3.27
C VAL A 246 -5.63 12.83 2.56
N VAL A 247 -5.09 12.91 1.35
CA VAL A 247 -4.49 11.79 0.63
C VAL A 247 -3.00 12.02 0.51
N LEU A 248 -2.21 11.08 1.01
CA LEU A 248 -0.76 11.08 0.85
C LEU A 248 -0.38 10.33 -0.42
N THR A 249 0.38 10.95 -1.31
CA THR A 249 0.88 10.34 -2.54
C THR A 249 2.39 10.08 -2.44
N LYS A 250 2.90 9.27 -3.35
CA LYS A 250 4.34 8.97 -3.52
C LYS A 250 5.02 8.41 -2.26
N LEU A 251 4.26 7.71 -1.42
CA LEU A 251 4.81 7.06 -0.23
C LEU A 251 5.82 5.96 -0.56
N ASP A 252 5.74 5.37 -1.76
CA ASP A 252 6.72 4.41 -2.29
C ASP A 252 8.13 5.00 -2.41
N GLY A 253 8.24 6.31 -2.67
CA GLY A 253 9.50 7.07 -2.69
C GLY A 253 9.88 7.70 -1.33
N ASP A 254 8.97 7.75 -0.37
CA ASP A 254 9.23 8.36 0.94
C ASP A 254 9.88 7.37 1.91
N THR A 255 11.18 7.48 2.09
CA THR A 255 11.94 6.65 3.04
C THR A 255 11.90 7.18 4.47
N ARG A 256 11.40 8.39 4.70
CA ARG A 256 11.41 9.10 5.98
C ARG A 256 10.10 9.01 6.74
N GLY A 257 8.95 9.26 6.08
CA GLY A 257 7.62 9.13 6.68
C GLY A 257 7.16 10.31 7.54
N GLY A 258 7.90 11.42 7.52
CA GLY A 258 7.60 12.58 8.39
C GLY A 258 6.24 13.22 8.14
N ALA A 259 5.81 13.29 6.89
CA ALA A 259 4.50 13.81 6.51
C ALA A 259 3.37 12.96 7.09
N ALA A 260 3.45 11.64 6.96
CA ALA A 260 2.42 10.71 7.46
C ALA A 260 2.21 10.82 8.97
N LEU A 261 3.30 11.02 9.72
CA LEU A 261 3.26 11.18 11.18
C LEU A 261 2.81 12.57 11.65
N SER A 262 2.96 13.60 10.80
CA SER A 262 2.77 14.99 11.23
C SER A 262 1.43 15.60 10.79
N ILE A 263 0.92 15.25 9.62
CA ILE A 263 -0.24 15.93 9.00
C ILE A 263 -1.45 15.90 9.91
N ARG A 264 -1.86 14.72 10.39
CA ARG A 264 -3.02 14.62 11.28
C ARG A 264 -2.81 15.36 12.60
N ALA A 265 -1.63 15.22 13.18
CA ALA A 265 -1.31 15.85 14.46
C ALA A 265 -1.35 17.40 14.38
N VAL A 266 -1.00 17.97 13.22
CA VAL A 266 -0.98 19.42 12.99
C VAL A 266 -2.35 19.94 12.54
N THR A 267 -3.00 19.25 11.61
CA THR A 267 -4.27 19.73 11.01
C THR A 267 -5.53 19.23 11.72
N GLY A 268 -5.42 18.18 12.53
CA GLY A 268 -6.57 17.48 13.12
C GLY A 268 -7.40 16.68 12.10
N LYS A 269 -7.00 16.66 10.81
CA LYS A 269 -7.76 16.02 9.74
C LYS A 269 -7.28 14.61 9.46
N PRO A 270 -8.19 13.66 9.15
CA PRO A 270 -7.82 12.27 8.92
C PRO A 270 -7.06 12.10 7.59
N ILE A 271 -6.14 11.14 7.56
CA ILE A 271 -5.59 10.63 6.32
C ILE A 271 -6.52 9.54 5.81
N LEU A 272 -7.03 9.70 4.58
CA LEU A 272 -8.01 8.80 3.98
C LEU A 272 -7.34 7.68 3.17
N TYR A 273 -6.37 8.05 2.34
CA TYR A 273 -5.67 7.13 1.45
C TYR A 273 -4.17 7.37 1.44
N ALA A 274 -3.45 6.30 1.11
CA ALA A 274 -2.01 6.26 0.89
C ALA A 274 -1.73 5.80 -0.55
N GLY A 275 -1.04 6.62 -1.33
CA GLY A 275 -0.57 6.28 -2.67
C GLY A 275 0.81 5.65 -2.61
N MET A 276 0.86 4.37 -2.94
CA MET A 276 2.06 3.53 -2.89
C MET A 276 2.63 3.21 -4.28
N GLY A 277 2.25 3.97 -5.31
CA GLY A 277 2.68 3.78 -6.68
C GLY A 277 1.68 4.32 -7.71
N GLU A 278 1.89 3.98 -8.98
CA GLU A 278 1.13 4.56 -10.10
C GLU A 278 -0.17 3.82 -10.45
N LYS A 279 -0.27 2.52 -10.17
CA LYS A 279 -1.43 1.69 -10.53
C LYS A 279 -2.64 2.03 -9.65
N LEU A 280 -3.85 1.66 -10.10
CA LEU A 280 -5.08 1.80 -9.30
C LEU A 280 -4.97 1.05 -7.97
N SER A 281 -4.45 -0.17 -8.00
CA SER A 281 -4.21 -1.01 -6.82
C SER A 281 -3.26 -0.38 -5.80
N ASP A 282 -2.44 0.59 -6.21
CA ASP A 282 -1.44 1.22 -5.37
C ASP A 282 -1.99 2.41 -4.57
N LEU A 283 -3.29 2.72 -4.70
CA LEU A 283 -4.00 3.60 -3.78
C LEU A 283 -4.65 2.76 -2.69
N GLU A 284 -4.08 2.76 -1.51
CA GLU A 284 -4.56 1.97 -0.37
C GLU A 284 -5.38 2.84 0.59
N GLN A 285 -6.36 2.24 1.28
CA GLN A 285 -6.99 2.86 2.44
C GLN A 285 -5.92 3.09 3.51
N PHE A 286 -5.96 4.24 4.19
CA PHE A 286 -4.99 4.50 5.25
C PHE A 286 -5.43 3.82 6.55
N TYR A 287 -4.63 2.86 6.99
CA TYR A 287 -4.82 2.14 8.26
C TYR A 287 -3.73 2.56 9.24
N PRO A 288 -4.05 3.34 10.29
CA PRO A 288 -3.05 3.84 11.25
C PRO A 288 -2.21 2.74 11.90
N ASP A 289 -2.83 1.64 12.30
CA ASP A 289 -2.19 0.49 12.93
C ASP A 289 -1.18 -0.22 11.99
N ARG A 290 -1.57 -0.43 10.73
CA ARG A 290 -0.68 -1.04 9.72
C ARG A 290 0.47 -0.11 9.37
N MET A 291 0.19 1.19 9.26
CA MET A 291 1.21 2.19 8.97
C MET A 291 2.22 2.30 10.11
N ALA A 292 1.76 2.30 11.37
CA ALA A 292 2.63 2.23 12.54
C ALA A 292 3.50 0.97 12.51
N SER A 293 2.92 -0.18 12.22
CA SER A 293 3.65 -1.45 12.12
C SER A 293 4.71 -1.43 11.02
N ARG A 294 4.41 -0.84 9.85
CA ARG A 294 5.39 -0.64 8.76
C ARG A 294 6.54 0.26 9.20
N ILE A 295 6.25 1.42 9.80
CA ILE A 295 7.25 2.38 10.28
C ILE A 295 8.14 1.76 11.36
N LEU A 296 7.58 0.93 12.25
CA LEU A 296 8.33 0.23 13.28
C LEU A 296 9.08 -1.01 12.76
N GLY A 297 8.93 -1.34 11.47
CA GLY A 297 9.55 -2.50 10.86
C GLY A 297 9.01 -3.84 11.39
N MET A 298 7.79 -3.87 11.93
CA MET A 298 7.12 -5.08 12.41
C MET A 298 6.40 -5.83 11.30
N GLY A 299 6.41 -5.30 10.08
CA GLY A 299 5.72 -5.85 8.91
C GLY A 299 4.22 -5.52 8.89
N ASP A 300 3.62 -5.75 7.74
CA ASP A 300 2.18 -5.55 7.53
C ASP A 300 1.56 -6.83 6.95
N VAL A 301 1.38 -7.80 7.82
CA VAL A 301 0.82 -9.12 7.46
C VAL A 301 -0.63 -9.02 7.00
N LEU A 302 -1.41 -8.08 7.55
CA LEU A 302 -2.83 -7.92 7.20
C LEU A 302 -3.01 -7.39 5.77
N THR A 303 -2.27 -6.34 5.39
CA THR A 303 -2.31 -5.85 4.00
C THR A 303 -1.83 -6.91 3.00
N MET A 304 -0.86 -7.75 3.39
CA MET A 304 -0.41 -8.85 2.54
C MET A 304 -1.51 -9.89 2.33
N ILE A 305 -2.24 -10.25 3.39
CA ILE A 305 -3.37 -11.19 3.31
C ILE A 305 -4.49 -10.59 2.44
N GLU A 306 -4.84 -9.32 2.60
CA GLU A 306 -5.88 -8.66 1.81
C GLU A 306 -5.48 -8.57 0.33
N LYS A 307 -4.26 -8.15 0.00
CA LYS A 307 -3.75 -8.17 -1.39
C LYS A 307 -3.75 -9.57 -1.99
N ALA A 308 -3.43 -10.58 -1.19
CA ALA A 308 -3.53 -11.96 -1.61
C ALA A 308 -4.98 -12.36 -1.90
N GLN A 309 -5.93 -11.93 -1.07
CA GLN A 309 -7.36 -12.22 -1.25
C GLN A 309 -7.97 -11.46 -2.45
N GLU A 310 -7.61 -10.19 -2.66
CA GLU A 310 -8.08 -9.41 -3.82
C GLU A 310 -7.60 -9.99 -5.17
N ASN A 311 -6.41 -10.61 -5.18
CA ASN A 311 -5.83 -11.21 -6.38
C ASN A 311 -6.16 -12.71 -6.54
N LEU A 312 -6.79 -13.34 -5.55
CA LEU A 312 -7.28 -14.70 -5.64
C LEU A 312 -8.66 -14.69 -6.31
N ASP A 313 -8.68 -15.12 -7.57
CA ASP A 313 -9.89 -15.54 -8.25
C ASP A 313 -10.43 -16.77 -7.48
N GLU A 314 -11.47 -16.58 -6.66
CA GLU A 314 -12.00 -17.64 -5.77
C GLU A 314 -12.36 -18.93 -6.53
N GLU A 315 -12.80 -18.82 -7.79
CA GLU A 315 -13.10 -19.98 -8.63
C GLU A 315 -11.82 -20.72 -9.00
N LYS A 316 -10.77 -20.01 -9.39
CA LYS A 316 -9.47 -20.61 -9.70
C LYS A 316 -8.77 -21.19 -8.47
N ALA A 317 -8.91 -20.54 -7.31
CA ALA A 317 -8.38 -21.08 -6.06
C ALA A 317 -9.08 -22.40 -5.67
N LYS A 318 -10.39 -22.51 -5.83
CA LYS A 318 -11.16 -23.76 -5.61
C LYS A 318 -10.81 -24.82 -6.65
N GLU A 319 -10.62 -24.45 -7.91
CA GLU A 319 -10.14 -25.37 -8.95
C GLU A 319 -8.73 -25.91 -8.66
N LEU A 320 -7.84 -25.02 -8.23
CA LEU A 320 -6.47 -25.38 -7.84
C LEU A 320 -6.48 -26.35 -6.63
N GLU A 321 -7.30 -26.06 -5.62
CA GLU A 321 -7.46 -26.94 -4.46
C GLU A 321 -8.03 -28.31 -4.87
N GLN A 322 -9.02 -28.36 -5.76
CA GLN A 322 -9.58 -29.62 -6.25
C GLN A 322 -8.56 -30.43 -7.07
N LYS A 323 -7.79 -29.77 -7.95
CA LYS A 323 -6.72 -30.40 -8.73
C LYS A 323 -5.57 -30.90 -7.83
N MET A 324 -5.24 -30.12 -6.78
CA MET A 324 -4.26 -30.54 -5.77
C MET A 324 -4.73 -31.76 -4.98
N ARG A 325 -5.99 -31.83 -4.58
CA ARG A 325 -6.58 -33.01 -3.91
C ARG A 325 -6.57 -34.27 -4.81
N LYS A 326 -6.68 -34.09 -6.13
CA LYS A 326 -6.63 -35.17 -7.13
C LYS A 326 -5.21 -35.61 -7.51
N ASN A 327 -4.16 -35.04 -6.88
CA ASN A 327 -2.75 -35.33 -7.22
C ASN A 327 -2.34 -34.97 -8.67
N GLU A 328 -3.03 -34.06 -9.31
CA GLU A 328 -2.83 -33.64 -10.70
C GLU A 328 -1.86 -32.45 -10.83
N PHE A 329 -0.87 -32.33 -9.93
CA PHE A 329 0.13 -31.27 -10.03
C PHE A 329 1.03 -31.48 -11.24
N ASP A 330 0.94 -30.56 -12.21
CA ASP A 330 1.67 -30.56 -13.47
C ASP A 330 2.41 -29.23 -13.72
N PHE A 331 3.13 -29.11 -14.84
CA PHE A 331 3.85 -27.88 -15.17
C PHE A 331 2.93 -26.72 -15.58
N GLU A 332 1.69 -26.96 -15.99
CA GLU A 332 0.72 -25.90 -16.26
C GLU A 332 0.29 -25.25 -14.94
N MET A 333 -0.03 -26.04 -13.92
CA MET A 333 -0.32 -25.53 -12.59
C MET A 333 0.87 -24.79 -11.97
N TYR A 334 2.08 -25.30 -12.20
CA TYR A 334 3.30 -24.62 -11.75
C TYR A 334 3.47 -23.26 -12.40
N LEU A 335 3.21 -23.15 -13.72
CA LEU A 335 3.23 -21.90 -14.45
C LEU A 335 2.14 -20.93 -13.99
N GLU A 336 0.95 -21.43 -13.70
CA GLU A 336 -0.17 -20.63 -13.20
C GLU A 336 0.10 -20.09 -11.82
N SER A 337 0.65 -20.89 -10.91
CA SER A 337 1.06 -20.43 -9.58
C SER A 337 2.17 -19.36 -9.64
N MET A 338 3.14 -19.48 -10.55
CA MET A 338 4.14 -18.45 -10.79
C MET A 338 3.52 -17.15 -11.34
N SER A 339 2.54 -17.26 -12.23
CA SER A 339 1.83 -16.11 -12.78
C SER A 339 1.02 -15.37 -11.71
N GLN A 340 0.39 -16.10 -10.79
CA GLN A 340 -0.31 -15.54 -9.64
C GLN A 340 0.66 -14.82 -8.69
N MET A 341 1.80 -15.44 -8.35
CA MET A 341 2.85 -14.77 -7.55
C MET A 341 3.35 -13.48 -8.21
N LYS A 342 3.49 -13.45 -9.54
CA LYS A 342 3.89 -12.24 -10.26
C LYS A 342 2.81 -11.14 -10.20
N LYS A 343 1.53 -11.51 -10.25
CA LYS A 343 0.40 -10.57 -10.09
C LYS A 343 0.29 -10.01 -8.67
N MET A 344 0.71 -10.76 -7.66
CA MET A 344 0.75 -10.35 -6.25
C MET A 344 1.90 -9.38 -5.92
N GLY A 345 2.59 -8.84 -6.92
CA GLY A 345 3.64 -7.82 -6.75
C GLY A 345 5.07 -8.35 -6.83
N GLY A 346 5.26 -9.62 -7.22
CA GLY A 346 6.58 -10.24 -7.32
C GLY A 346 7.21 -10.59 -5.96
N LEU A 347 8.34 -11.28 -6.02
CA LEU A 347 9.07 -11.75 -4.83
C LEU A 347 9.58 -10.60 -3.95
N SER A 348 9.97 -9.48 -4.57
CA SER A 348 10.47 -8.28 -3.90
C SER A 348 9.41 -7.61 -3.03
N SER A 349 8.17 -7.53 -3.50
CA SER A 349 7.05 -6.96 -2.74
C SER A 349 6.67 -7.83 -1.55
N LEU A 350 6.68 -9.16 -1.71
CA LEU A 350 6.39 -10.12 -0.65
C LEU A 350 7.49 -10.11 0.43
N MET A 351 8.76 -10.03 0.04
CA MET A 351 9.89 -9.95 0.98
C MET A 351 9.91 -8.64 1.76
N GLY A 352 9.55 -7.52 1.11
CA GLY A 352 9.50 -6.22 1.78
C GLY A 352 8.38 -6.09 2.81
N MET A 353 7.33 -6.89 2.70
CA MET A 353 6.20 -6.90 3.65
C MET A 353 6.37 -7.85 4.83
N MET A 354 7.36 -8.73 4.82
CA MET A 354 7.62 -9.71 5.88
C MET A 354 9.03 -9.58 6.48
N PRO A 355 9.38 -8.47 7.13
CA PRO A 355 10.63 -8.39 7.87
C PRO A 355 10.50 -9.29 9.11
N GLY A 356 11.29 -10.35 9.18
CA GLY A 356 11.37 -11.21 10.36
C GLY A 356 11.06 -12.69 10.18
N LEU A 357 10.79 -13.19 8.98
CA LEU A 357 10.77 -14.61 8.68
C LEU A 357 12.18 -15.21 8.49
N GLY A 358 13.13 -14.69 9.24
CA GLY A 358 14.44 -15.31 9.44
C GLY A 358 14.27 -16.51 10.36
N LEU A 359 14.12 -17.69 9.80
CA LEU A 359 14.33 -18.96 10.49
C LEU A 359 15.75 -18.97 11.09
N GLY A 360 15.83 -18.64 12.38
CA GLY A 360 17.01 -18.89 13.19
C GLY A 360 18.24 -18.07 12.83
N GLY A 361 18.35 -16.84 13.31
CA GLY A 361 19.61 -16.18 13.67
C GLY A 361 20.72 -16.01 12.61
N GLY A 362 20.47 -16.27 11.33
CA GLY A 362 21.45 -16.11 10.26
C GLY A 362 21.12 -14.88 9.39
N LYS A 363 22.12 -14.09 9.02
CA LYS A 363 22.00 -13.10 7.96
C LYS A 363 21.45 -13.81 6.72
N MET A 364 20.22 -13.43 6.26
CA MET A 364 19.80 -13.84 4.93
C MET A 364 20.83 -13.32 3.90
N PRO A 365 21.28 -14.16 2.96
CA PRO A 365 22.05 -13.66 1.84
C PRO A 365 21.19 -12.60 1.12
N GLU A 366 21.80 -11.48 0.76
CA GLU A 366 21.17 -10.50 -0.14
C GLU A 366 20.72 -11.25 -1.39
N ILE A 367 19.44 -11.56 -1.48
CA ILE A 367 18.87 -12.12 -2.70
C ILE A 367 18.75 -10.96 -3.65
N ASP A 368 19.60 -10.94 -4.66
CA ASP A 368 19.50 -10.03 -5.79
C ASP A 368 18.13 -10.25 -6.44
N THR A 369 17.22 -9.31 -6.22
CA THR A 369 15.83 -9.38 -6.73
C THR A 369 15.81 -9.44 -8.26
N ASP A 370 16.78 -8.82 -8.92
CA ASP A 370 16.94 -8.86 -10.38
C ASP A 370 17.36 -10.25 -10.85
N GLU A 371 18.21 -10.93 -10.09
CA GLU A 371 18.63 -12.30 -10.40
C GLU A 371 17.49 -13.30 -10.17
N ALA A 372 16.71 -13.12 -9.12
CA ALA A 372 15.51 -13.92 -8.84
C ALA A 372 14.45 -13.75 -9.95
N GLU A 373 14.19 -12.53 -10.41
CA GLU A 373 13.27 -12.28 -11.52
C GLU A 373 13.79 -12.86 -12.85
N LYS A 374 15.09 -12.76 -13.13
CA LYS A 374 15.72 -13.40 -14.29
C LYS A 374 15.55 -14.93 -14.26
N ASN A 375 15.73 -15.53 -13.08
CA ASN A 375 15.53 -16.96 -12.90
C ASN A 375 14.06 -17.36 -13.12
N MET A 376 13.09 -16.59 -12.62
CA MET A 376 11.67 -16.84 -12.89
C MET A 376 11.33 -16.77 -14.40
N ARG A 377 11.86 -15.77 -15.12
CA ARG A 377 11.68 -15.67 -16.59
C ARG A 377 12.28 -16.85 -17.33
N ARG A 378 13.45 -17.36 -16.92
CA ARG A 378 14.07 -18.55 -17.49
C ARG A 378 13.21 -19.80 -17.26
N ILE A 379 12.69 -19.99 -16.05
CA ILE A 379 11.78 -21.11 -15.74
C ILE A 379 10.51 -21.04 -16.59
N GLU A 380 9.91 -19.86 -16.72
CA GLU A 380 8.75 -19.63 -17.59
C GLU A 380 9.05 -19.98 -19.06
N ALA A 381 10.20 -19.55 -19.57
CA ALA A 381 10.62 -19.85 -20.94
C ALA A 381 10.82 -21.37 -21.17
N ILE A 382 11.40 -22.07 -20.20
CA ILE A 382 11.59 -23.53 -20.27
C ILE A 382 10.22 -24.22 -20.33
N ILE A 383 9.28 -23.87 -19.45
CA ILE A 383 7.96 -24.52 -19.40
C ILE A 383 7.15 -24.19 -20.67
N ARG A 384 7.20 -22.95 -21.17
CA ARG A 384 6.53 -22.56 -22.43
C ARG A 384 7.10 -23.26 -23.66
N SER A 385 8.37 -23.67 -23.64
CA SER A 385 9.02 -24.46 -24.71
C SER A 385 8.64 -25.94 -24.70
N MET A 386 7.92 -26.39 -23.64
CA MET A 386 7.36 -27.76 -23.60
C MET A 386 6.05 -27.79 -24.37
N THR A 387 5.77 -28.93 -25.02
CA THR A 387 4.45 -29.21 -25.62
C THR A 387 3.36 -29.31 -24.51
N PRO A 388 2.07 -29.10 -24.84
CA PRO A 388 0.99 -29.26 -23.83
C PRO A 388 0.96 -30.65 -23.19
N GLN A 389 1.34 -31.72 -23.94
CA GLN A 389 1.41 -33.08 -23.41
C GLN A 389 2.56 -33.25 -22.40
N GLU A 390 3.72 -32.64 -22.68
CA GLU A 390 4.88 -32.67 -21.78
C GLU A 390 4.66 -31.87 -20.50
N ARG A 391 3.92 -30.75 -20.56
CA ARG A 391 3.53 -29.99 -19.40
C ARG A 391 2.63 -30.78 -18.47
N LYS A 392 1.65 -31.51 -19.03
CA LYS A 392 0.74 -32.38 -18.27
C LYS A 392 1.39 -33.64 -17.73
N ASN A 393 2.34 -34.21 -18.49
CA ASN A 393 3.01 -35.45 -18.10
C ASN A 393 4.54 -35.33 -18.19
N PRO A 394 5.20 -34.95 -17.07
CA PRO A 394 6.66 -34.80 -17.02
C PRO A 394 7.46 -36.08 -17.34
N ASN A 395 6.83 -37.26 -17.27
CA ASN A 395 7.51 -38.53 -17.57
C ASN A 395 7.85 -38.66 -19.05
N LEU A 396 7.28 -37.85 -19.94
CA LEU A 396 7.59 -37.79 -21.36
C LEU A 396 8.94 -37.10 -21.66
N LEU A 397 9.54 -36.43 -20.65
CA LEU A 397 10.77 -35.66 -20.81
C LEU A 397 12.02 -36.54 -20.85
N ASN A 398 12.23 -37.21 -21.97
CA ASN A 398 13.46 -37.95 -22.23
C ASN A 398 14.64 -37.04 -22.62
N PRO A 399 15.90 -37.51 -22.65
CA PRO A 399 17.07 -36.68 -22.95
C PRO A 399 16.99 -35.92 -24.29
N SER A 400 16.39 -36.50 -25.31
CA SER A 400 16.21 -35.86 -26.61
C SER A 400 15.24 -34.68 -26.55
N ARG A 401 14.11 -34.84 -25.82
CA ARG A 401 13.13 -33.81 -25.62
C ARG A 401 13.67 -32.65 -24.76
N LYS A 402 14.43 -32.96 -23.70
CA LYS A 402 15.09 -31.94 -22.86
C LYS A 402 16.07 -31.07 -23.66
N ASN A 403 16.80 -31.67 -24.65
CA ASN A 403 17.65 -30.91 -25.58
C ASN A 403 16.85 -29.94 -26.47
N LEU A 404 15.69 -30.38 -26.98
CA LEU A 404 14.82 -29.52 -27.80
C LEU A 404 14.23 -28.37 -26.99
N ILE A 405 13.78 -28.66 -25.78
CA ILE A 405 13.24 -27.66 -24.84
C ILE A 405 14.32 -26.64 -24.48
N ALA A 406 15.55 -27.08 -24.19
CA ALA A 406 16.67 -26.20 -23.90
C ALA A 406 16.99 -25.24 -25.05
N ARG A 407 17.00 -25.78 -26.31
CA ARG A 407 17.17 -24.93 -27.50
C ARG A 407 16.04 -23.93 -27.70
N GLY A 408 14.79 -24.36 -27.49
CA GLY A 408 13.60 -23.50 -27.62
C GLY A 408 13.56 -22.38 -26.57
N ALA A 409 14.04 -22.65 -25.37
CA ALA A 409 14.09 -21.69 -24.26
C ALA A 409 15.38 -20.84 -24.26
N GLY A 410 16.36 -21.11 -25.08
CA GLY A 410 17.65 -20.42 -25.08
C GLY A 410 18.49 -20.67 -23.84
N VAL A 411 18.36 -21.85 -23.21
CA VAL A 411 19.07 -22.23 -21.97
C VAL A 411 19.89 -23.51 -22.14
N GLN A 412 20.71 -23.82 -21.13
CA GLN A 412 21.46 -25.08 -21.14
C GLN A 412 20.57 -26.25 -20.66
N VAL A 413 20.85 -27.46 -21.16
CA VAL A 413 20.13 -28.69 -20.78
C VAL A 413 20.21 -28.95 -19.27
N ALA A 414 21.30 -28.51 -18.62
CA ALA A 414 21.47 -28.56 -17.18
C ALA A 414 20.39 -27.78 -16.42
N GLU A 415 19.92 -26.64 -16.93
CA GLU A 415 18.87 -25.83 -16.34
C GLU A 415 17.50 -26.54 -16.48
N VAL A 416 17.22 -27.15 -17.60
CA VAL A 416 16.01 -27.99 -17.81
C VAL A 416 15.99 -29.15 -16.80
N ASN A 417 17.12 -29.85 -16.61
CA ASN A 417 17.24 -30.93 -15.64
C ASN A 417 17.05 -30.46 -14.21
N ARG A 418 17.58 -29.28 -13.87
CA ARG A 418 17.41 -28.67 -12.55
C ARG A 418 15.94 -28.37 -12.28
N LEU A 419 15.24 -27.75 -13.25
CA LEU A 419 13.81 -27.46 -13.13
C LEU A 419 12.97 -28.73 -12.93
N VAL A 420 13.20 -29.77 -13.73
CA VAL A 420 12.47 -31.05 -13.61
C VAL A 420 12.70 -31.66 -12.23
N LYS A 421 13.93 -31.64 -11.73
CA LYS A 421 14.27 -32.15 -10.38
C LYS A 421 13.58 -31.36 -9.27
N GLN A 422 13.59 -30.05 -9.38
CA GLN A 422 12.89 -29.16 -8.41
C GLN A 422 11.38 -29.41 -8.43
N PHE A 423 10.79 -29.53 -9.62
CA PHE A 423 9.38 -29.86 -9.77
C PHE A 423 9.01 -31.19 -9.12
N GLU A 424 9.82 -32.24 -9.32
CA GLU A 424 9.61 -33.55 -8.68
C GLU A 424 9.72 -33.48 -7.17
N GLN A 425 10.66 -32.69 -6.63
CA GLN A 425 10.80 -32.48 -5.20
C GLN A 425 9.59 -31.75 -4.62
N THR A 426 9.12 -30.69 -5.27
CA THR A 426 7.91 -29.96 -4.89
C THR A 426 6.69 -30.88 -4.91
N LYS A 427 6.53 -31.68 -5.96
CA LYS A 427 5.45 -32.68 -6.08
C LYS A 427 5.48 -33.72 -4.94
N LYS A 428 6.68 -34.17 -4.53
CA LYS A 428 6.85 -35.10 -3.39
C LYS A 428 6.47 -34.44 -2.05
N MET A 429 6.90 -33.19 -1.82
CA MET A 429 6.54 -32.45 -0.61
C MET A 429 5.02 -32.22 -0.51
N MET A 430 4.39 -31.83 -1.62
CA MET A 430 2.94 -31.64 -1.67
C MET A 430 2.16 -32.95 -1.41
N LYS A 431 2.67 -34.10 -1.82
CA LYS A 431 2.08 -35.40 -1.49
C LYS A 431 2.13 -35.75 0.00
N GLN A 432 3.09 -35.21 0.73
CA GLN A 432 3.25 -35.46 2.17
C GLN A 432 2.43 -34.52 3.05
N MET A 433 1.90 -33.40 2.49
CA MET A 433 1.09 -32.41 3.22
C MET A 433 -0.39 -32.75 3.50
N PRO A 434 -1.10 -33.69 2.83
CA PRO A 434 -2.53 -33.93 3.08
C PRO A 434 -2.87 -34.36 4.51
N GLY A 435 -1.90 -34.81 5.31
CA GLY A 435 -2.09 -35.18 6.71
C GLY A 435 -2.19 -34.01 7.70
N MET A 436 -1.80 -32.80 7.32
CA MET A 436 -1.78 -31.62 8.20
C MET A 436 -3.04 -30.74 8.08
N MET A 437 -3.81 -30.83 7.01
CA MET A 437 -4.99 -29.99 6.76
C MET A 437 -6.34 -30.65 7.06
N GLY A 438 -6.38 -31.97 7.36
CA GLY A 438 -7.60 -32.76 7.51
C GLY A 438 -8.08 -33.04 8.95
N GLY A 439 -7.49 -32.47 9.98
CA GLY A 439 -7.85 -32.71 11.38
C GLY A 439 -8.78 -31.66 11.97
N LYS A 440 -10.02 -32.06 12.30
CA LYS A 440 -11.04 -31.28 13.04
C LYS A 440 -10.65 -30.97 14.52
N ARG A 441 -9.39 -30.60 14.81
CA ARG A 441 -8.96 -30.10 16.14
C ARG A 441 -7.76 -29.20 15.99
N GLY A 442 -7.94 -27.86 16.16
CA GLY A 442 -6.80 -26.98 16.39
C GLY A 442 -6.85 -25.63 15.66
N LYS A 443 -7.80 -24.76 16.02
CA LYS A 443 -7.77 -23.31 15.63
C LYS A 443 -6.63 -22.52 16.35
N ARG A 444 -5.57 -23.18 16.79
CA ARG A 444 -4.40 -22.52 17.41
C ARG A 444 -3.13 -23.29 17.02
N GLY A 445 -2.42 -22.85 16.00
CA GLY A 445 -1.10 -23.41 15.71
C GLY A 445 -0.67 -23.53 14.25
N MET A 446 -1.21 -22.72 13.31
CA MET A 446 -1.04 -22.98 11.88
C MET A 446 0.02 -22.11 11.17
N PHE A 447 1.02 -21.60 11.90
CA PHE A 447 2.13 -20.85 11.29
C PHE A 447 3.51 -21.22 11.83
N LYS A 448 3.71 -22.49 12.22
CA LYS A 448 5.07 -23.01 12.47
C LYS A 448 5.40 -24.05 11.40
N GLY A 449 6.13 -23.65 10.39
CA GLY A 449 6.82 -24.57 9.48
C GLY A 449 6.36 -24.52 8.03
N LEU A 450 6.63 -23.47 7.31
CA LEU A 450 6.79 -23.51 5.85
C LEU A 450 8.28 -23.30 5.55
N PRO A 451 8.96 -24.30 4.98
CA PRO A 451 10.31 -24.12 4.46
C PRO A 451 10.21 -23.55 3.04
N PHE A 452 10.70 -22.36 2.85
CA PHE A 452 11.14 -21.85 1.55
C PHE A 452 12.64 -21.69 1.56
#